data_589e3cf24495fdb0c8fd002fa7e455e7
#
_entry.id   589e3cf24495fdb0c8fd002fa7e455e7
#
_cell.length_a   1.000
_cell.length_b   1.000
_cell.length_c   1.000
_cell.angle_alpha   90.00
_cell.angle_beta   90.00
_cell.angle_gamma   90.00
#
_symmetry.space_group_name_H-M   'P 1'
#
loop_
_entity.id
_entity.type
_entity.pdbx_description
1 polymer ?
#
loop_
_entity_poly.entity_id
_entity_poly.type
_entity_poly.pdbx_seq_one_letter_code
_entity_poly.pdbx_strand_id
1 'polypeptide(L)'
;MIGRLTAITLAIGAIGTIAAAAADTAAADDKLVLAQAMVPPTGMEAEKKPMTPAERMQARFPQPVRVGDLVGLPLLDDESRTLGCVREVVRTTDDRIELIVSYGGFFGWGARPVAVPIEVVGIQGRELASLDMRRSEYAAAPTWRNAGAQPLPDDAIIKIALSRR
;
A
#
# COMPACT_ATOMS: atom_id res chain seq x y z
N MET A 1 -25.05 40.09 -14.62
CA MET A 1 -23.94 40.50 -15.51
C MET A 1 -23.11 39.26 -15.73
N ILE A 2 -23.38 38.54 -16.85
CA ILE A 2 -22.60 38.48 -18.07
C ILE A 2 -21.22 37.88 -17.74
N GLY A 3 -20.88 36.63 -17.97
CA GLY A 3 -20.96 35.80 -19.16
C GLY A 3 -19.53 35.52 -19.61
N ARG A 4 -19.19 34.29 -19.81
CA ARG A 4 -18.36 33.87 -20.96
C ARG A 4 -18.23 32.33 -20.99
N LEU A 5 -19.04 31.77 -21.90
CA LEU A 5 -18.73 30.51 -22.55
C LEU A 5 -17.44 30.67 -23.38
N THR A 6 -16.58 29.70 -23.35
CA THR A 6 -15.60 29.52 -24.42
C THR A 6 -15.63 28.06 -24.86
N ALA A 7 -16.20 27.84 -26.01
CA ALA A 7 -16.15 26.61 -26.79
C ALA A 7 -14.82 26.59 -27.56
N ILE A 8 -14.15 25.43 -27.61
CA ILE A 8 -13.06 25.15 -28.56
C ILE A 8 -13.28 23.74 -29.06
N THR A 9 -13.84 23.64 -30.20
CA THR A 9 -13.38 23.27 -31.56
C THR A 9 -12.67 21.94 -31.67
N LEU A 10 -13.41 21.04 -32.32
CA LEU A 10 -13.04 19.77 -32.94
C LEU A 10 -11.97 19.97 -34.03
N ALA A 11 -10.97 19.10 -34.10
CA ALA A 11 -10.13 18.90 -35.28
C ALA A 11 -10.10 17.42 -35.65
N ILE A 12 -10.73 17.14 -36.77
CA ILE A 12 -10.74 15.90 -37.54
C ILE A 12 -9.61 15.99 -38.55
N GLY A 13 -8.80 14.92 -38.71
CA GLY A 13 -7.81 14.77 -39.80
C GLY A 13 -7.47 13.30 -39.91
N ALA A 14 -8.09 12.60 -40.80
CA ALA A 14 -7.79 12.20 -42.19
C ALA A 14 -6.77 11.03 -42.26
N ILE A 15 -7.28 9.84 -42.46
CA ILE A 15 -7.22 8.89 -43.57
C ILE A 15 -5.88 8.87 -44.32
N GLY A 16 -5.17 7.76 -44.29
CA GLY A 16 -4.09 7.38 -45.16
C GLY A 16 -4.12 5.87 -45.42
N THR A 17 -4.88 5.50 -46.44
CA THR A 17 -4.84 4.20 -47.11
C THR A 17 -3.67 4.16 -48.08
N ILE A 18 -2.84 3.10 -48.06
CA ILE A 18 -2.04 2.67 -49.20
C ILE A 18 -2.11 1.17 -49.33
N ALA A 19 -2.48 0.75 -50.53
CA ALA A 19 -2.73 -0.57 -51.00
C ALA A 19 -1.50 -1.30 -51.51
N ALA A 20 -1.55 -2.62 -51.42
CA ALA A 20 -1.14 -3.69 -52.32
C ALA A 20 0.20 -3.63 -53.10
N ALA A 21 0.96 -4.71 -52.98
CA ALA A 21 1.48 -5.45 -54.12
C ALA A 21 1.80 -6.90 -53.72
N ALA A 22 1.19 -7.80 -54.42
CA ALA A 22 1.49 -9.21 -54.46
C ALA A 22 2.71 -9.48 -55.30
N ALA A 23 3.53 -10.45 -54.93
CA ALA A 23 4.33 -11.22 -55.89
C ALA A 23 4.60 -12.62 -55.30
N ASP A 24 4.04 -13.54 -55.95
CA ASP A 24 4.16 -14.97 -56.05
C ASP A 24 5.61 -15.36 -56.36
N THR A 25 6.16 -16.36 -55.69
CA THR A 25 7.04 -17.37 -56.33
C THR A 25 7.10 -18.59 -55.45
N ALA A 26 6.55 -19.68 -56.02
CA ALA A 26 6.68 -21.03 -55.53
C ALA A 26 8.09 -21.59 -55.74
N ALA A 27 8.56 -22.44 -54.85
CA ALA A 27 9.07 -23.80 -55.12
C ALA A 27 9.79 -24.40 -53.93
N ALA A 28 9.22 -25.47 -53.43
CA ALA A 28 9.86 -26.72 -52.99
C ALA A 28 11.26 -26.66 -52.38
N ASP A 29 11.36 -27.01 -51.08
CA ASP A 29 12.12 -28.22 -50.77
C ASP A 29 11.64 -28.83 -49.42
N ASP A 30 11.44 -30.11 -49.55
CA ASP A 30 10.96 -31.10 -48.63
C ASP A 30 12.02 -31.41 -47.57
N LYS A 31 11.54 -31.79 -46.39
CA LYS A 31 12.27 -32.45 -45.28
C LYS A 31 13.21 -31.59 -44.45
N LEU A 32 12.64 -31.17 -43.34
CA LEU A 32 13.15 -31.53 -42.02
C LEU A 32 12.12 -31.11 -40.96
N VAL A 33 11.07 -31.93 -40.86
CA VAL A 33 10.21 -31.96 -39.66
C VAL A 33 11.03 -32.63 -38.57
N LEU A 34 11.95 -31.92 -37.98
CA LEU A 34 12.49 -32.26 -36.70
C LEU A 34 11.59 -31.64 -35.65
N ALA A 35 10.83 -32.55 -35.04
CA ALA A 35 10.16 -32.39 -33.77
C ALA A 35 10.68 -31.19 -32.98
N GLN A 36 10.04 -30.04 -33.12
CA GLN A 36 10.02 -29.09 -32.04
C GLN A 36 9.21 -29.76 -30.96
N ALA A 37 9.94 -30.40 -30.04
CA ALA A 37 9.43 -30.83 -28.78
C ALA A 37 8.64 -29.65 -28.24
N MET A 38 7.33 -29.84 -28.08
CA MET A 38 6.47 -28.99 -27.27
C MET A 38 7.12 -28.90 -25.91
N VAL A 39 7.95 -27.89 -25.73
CA VAL A 39 8.28 -27.42 -24.39
C VAL A 39 6.95 -26.88 -23.87
N PRO A 40 6.31 -27.54 -22.89
CA PRO A 40 5.17 -26.93 -22.24
C PRO A 40 5.65 -25.59 -21.71
N PRO A 41 4.85 -24.52 -21.76
CA PRO A 41 5.21 -23.28 -21.12
C PRO A 41 5.32 -23.58 -19.62
N THR A 42 6.55 -23.90 -19.20
CA THR A 42 6.91 -24.03 -17.80
C THR A 42 6.84 -22.63 -17.23
N GLY A 43 5.91 -22.44 -16.32
CA GLY A 43 5.82 -21.21 -15.55
C GLY A 43 4.63 -20.34 -15.90
N MET A 44 3.43 -20.87 -15.73
CA MET A 44 2.40 -20.04 -15.11
C MET A 44 2.88 -19.82 -13.67
N GLU A 45 3.83 -18.91 -13.47
CA GLU A 45 3.91 -18.19 -12.22
C GLU A 45 2.55 -17.53 -12.08
N ALA A 46 1.71 -18.16 -11.28
CA ALA A 46 0.47 -17.58 -10.84
C ALA A 46 0.87 -16.21 -10.26
N GLU A 47 0.61 -15.16 -11.02
CA GLU A 47 0.84 -13.78 -10.64
C GLU A 47 0.12 -13.58 -9.31
N LYS A 48 0.89 -13.70 -8.22
CA LYS A 48 0.38 -13.67 -6.86
C LYS A 48 -0.17 -12.27 -6.67
N LYS A 49 -1.49 -12.13 -6.90
CA LYS A 49 -2.20 -10.87 -6.68
C LYS A 49 -1.74 -10.26 -5.37
N PRO A 50 -1.29 -9.01 -5.36
CA PRO A 50 -0.84 -8.38 -4.12
C PRO A 50 -1.97 -8.41 -3.09
N MET A 51 -1.66 -8.95 -1.92
CA MET A 51 -2.63 -9.04 -0.82
C MET A 51 -3.06 -7.64 -0.39
N THR A 52 -4.33 -7.46 -0.15
CA THR A 52 -4.86 -6.23 0.45
C THR A 52 -4.32 -6.06 1.88
N PRO A 53 -4.33 -4.83 2.43
CA PRO A 53 -3.93 -4.59 3.83
C PRO A 53 -4.70 -5.48 4.82
N ALA A 54 -6.01 -5.66 4.62
CA ALA A 54 -6.85 -6.51 5.45
C ALA A 54 -6.47 -7.99 5.36
N GLU A 55 -6.18 -8.50 4.17
CA GLU A 55 -5.70 -9.88 3.97
C GLU A 55 -4.34 -10.10 4.63
N ARG A 56 -3.43 -9.12 4.54
CA ARG A 56 -2.13 -9.17 5.24
C ARG A 56 -2.31 -9.20 6.75
N MET A 57 -3.21 -8.39 7.30
CA MET A 57 -3.55 -8.41 8.71
C MET A 57 -4.05 -9.81 9.13
N GLN A 58 -4.97 -10.41 8.39
CA GLN A 58 -5.51 -11.74 8.70
C GLN A 58 -4.42 -12.83 8.67
N ALA A 59 -3.49 -12.76 7.72
CA ALA A 59 -2.38 -13.70 7.61
C ALA A 59 -1.37 -13.60 8.78
N ARG A 60 -1.39 -12.51 9.54
CA ARG A 60 -0.46 -12.21 10.65
C ARG A 60 -1.04 -12.51 12.03
N PHE A 61 -2.01 -13.37 12.13
CA PHE A 61 -2.60 -13.79 13.41
C PHE A 61 -3.08 -12.61 14.27
N PRO A 62 -4.10 -11.87 13.82
CA PRO A 62 -4.58 -10.69 14.54
C PRO A 62 -5.04 -11.02 15.94
N GLN A 63 -4.56 -10.26 16.92
CA GLN A 63 -4.91 -10.40 18.33
C GLN A 63 -5.83 -9.25 18.75
N PRO A 64 -6.83 -9.52 19.60
CA PRO A 64 -7.61 -8.46 20.23
C PRO A 64 -6.75 -7.77 21.30
N VAL A 65 -6.68 -6.44 21.22
CA VAL A 65 -5.92 -5.59 22.16
C VAL A 65 -6.78 -4.39 22.52
N ARG A 66 -6.67 -3.91 23.74
CA ARG A 66 -7.31 -2.66 24.17
C ARG A 66 -6.54 -1.46 23.63
N VAL A 67 -7.25 -0.43 23.25
CA VAL A 67 -6.67 0.82 22.76
C VAL A 67 -5.72 1.41 23.80
N GLY A 68 -6.10 1.44 25.08
CA GLY A 68 -5.27 1.96 26.16
C GLY A 68 -3.93 1.22 26.32
N ASP A 69 -3.88 -0.07 25.95
CA ASP A 69 -2.63 -0.85 26.00
C ASP A 69 -1.66 -0.48 24.87
N LEU A 70 -2.13 0.19 23.83
CA LEU A 70 -1.32 0.64 22.71
C LEU A 70 -0.81 2.08 22.88
N VAL A 71 -1.56 2.91 23.61
CA VAL A 71 -1.18 4.29 23.86
C VAL A 71 0.10 4.34 24.69
N GLY A 72 1.06 5.14 24.25
CA GLY A 72 2.38 5.26 24.88
C GLY A 72 3.41 4.22 24.43
N LEU A 73 3.02 3.14 23.74
CA LEU A 73 3.98 2.17 23.25
C LEU A 73 4.90 2.77 22.18
N PRO A 74 6.21 2.43 22.23
CA PRO A 74 7.14 2.80 21.20
C PRO A 74 6.87 1.99 19.92
N LEU A 75 6.95 2.66 18.77
CA LEU A 75 6.94 2.05 17.44
C LEU A 75 8.37 1.98 16.91
N LEU A 76 8.78 0.78 16.55
CA LEU A 76 10.12 0.47 16.05
C LEU A 76 10.10 0.22 14.55
N ASP A 77 11.20 0.53 13.87
CA ASP A 77 11.45 0.15 12.49
C ASP A 77 11.99 -1.29 12.37
N ASP A 78 12.33 -1.69 11.15
CA ASP A 78 12.92 -2.99 10.83
C ASP A 78 14.31 -3.22 11.45
N GLU A 79 15.03 -2.15 11.79
CA GLU A 79 16.31 -2.20 12.49
C GLU A 79 16.18 -2.02 14.02
N SER A 80 14.97 -2.13 14.57
CA SER A 80 14.66 -1.96 16.00
C SER A 80 14.98 -0.55 16.54
N ARG A 81 15.02 0.46 15.68
CA ARG A 81 15.17 1.85 16.08
C ARG A 81 13.80 2.48 16.29
N THR A 82 13.68 3.28 17.32
CA THR A 82 12.42 3.98 17.62
C THR A 82 12.08 4.97 16.51
N LEU A 83 10.85 4.87 16.00
CA LEU A 83 10.23 5.84 15.10
C LEU A 83 9.50 6.93 15.87
N GLY A 84 8.88 6.56 16.98
CA GLY A 84 8.08 7.43 17.84
C GLY A 84 7.24 6.61 18.82
N CYS A 85 6.31 7.29 19.51
CA CYS A 85 5.37 6.62 20.40
C CYS A 85 3.93 6.88 19.96
N VAL A 86 3.05 5.93 20.20
CA VAL A 86 1.61 6.07 19.95
C VAL A 86 1.03 7.11 20.90
N ARG A 87 0.37 8.13 20.39
CA ARG A 87 -0.34 9.15 21.17
C ARG A 87 -1.80 8.82 21.37
N GLU A 88 -2.44 8.36 20.32
CA GLU A 88 -3.86 8.03 20.29
C GLU A 88 -4.17 7.05 19.15
N VAL A 89 -5.30 6.40 19.24
CA VAL A 89 -5.86 5.55 18.20
C VAL A 89 -7.16 6.18 17.72
N VAL A 90 -7.30 6.34 16.43
CA VAL A 90 -8.47 7.00 15.84
C VAL A 90 -9.16 6.08 14.83
N ARG A 91 -10.45 6.32 14.65
CA ARG A 91 -11.24 5.76 13.57
C ARG A 91 -11.51 6.85 12.55
N THR A 92 -11.11 6.61 11.31
CA THR A 92 -11.35 7.54 10.21
C THR A 92 -12.80 7.51 9.76
N THR A 93 -13.20 8.47 8.94
CA THR A 93 -14.54 8.52 8.32
C THR A 93 -14.82 7.32 7.42
N ASP A 94 -13.77 6.67 6.90
CA ASP A 94 -13.83 5.44 6.08
C ASP A 94 -13.82 4.16 6.93
N ASP A 95 -14.08 4.28 8.23
CA ASP A 95 -14.10 3.17 9.21
C ASP A 95 -12.76 2.42 9.35
N ARG A 96 -11.64 3.04 8.99
CA ARG A 96 -10.31 2.48 9.18
C ARG A 96 -9.73 2.91 10.53
N ILE A 97 -8.90 2.06 11.11
CA ILE A 97 -8.21 2.35 12.35
C ILE A 97 -6.79 2.82 12.04
N GLU A 98 -6.42 3.95 12.61
CA GLU A 98 -5.09 4.54 12.48
C GLU A 98 -4.49 4.83 13.85
N LEU A 99 -3.20 4.57 13.98
CA LEU A 99 -2.39 4.95 15.14
C LEU A 99 -1.78 6.32 14.86
N ILE A 100 -2.00 7.28 15.73
CA ILE A 100 -1.35 8.59 15.65
C ILE A 100 -0.05 8.52 16.44
N VAL A 101 1.05 8.52 15.72
CA VAL A 101 2.41 8.36 16.27
C VAL A 101 3.12 9.70 16.30
N SER A 102 3.74 10.03 17.42
CA SER A 102 4.66 11.17 17.53
C SER A 102 5.98 10.80 16.87
N TYR A 103 6.09 11.03 15.55
CA TYR A 103 7.27 10.67 14.77
C TYR A 103 8.40 11.68 14.90
N GLY A 104 9.62 11.16 15.08
CA GLY A 104 10.83 11.98 15.19
C GLY A 104 10.90 12.74 16.51
N GLY A 105 11.67 13.84 16.48
CA GLY A 105 11.93 14.64 17.66
C GLY A 105 13.06 14.09 18.54
N PHE A 106 13.58 14.96 19.39
CA PHE A 106 14.59 14.62 20.38
C PHE A 106 13.99 14.89 21.78
N PHE A 107 13.88 13.85 22.59
CA PHE A 107 13.21 13.92 23.91
C PHE A 107 11.79 14.53 23.86
N GLY A 108 11.03 14.24 22.80
CA GLY A 108 9.67 14.77 22.61
C GLY A 108 9.57 16.16 21.99
N TRP A 109 10.71 16.87 21.80
CA TRP A 109 10.76 18.15 21.12
C TRP A 109 10.85 17.97 19.61
N GLY A 110 10.01 18.71 18.88
CA GLY A 110 10.01 18.67 17.41
C GLY A 110 9.34 17.43 16.79
N ALA A 111 8.75 16.54 17.60
CA ALA A 111 7.98 15.41 17.09
C ALA A 111 6.72 15.92 16.39
N ARG A 112 6.40 15.28 15.24
CA ARG A 112 5.17 15.58 14.51
C ARG A 112 4.23 14.38 14.53
N PRO A 113 2.90 14.59 14.63
CA PRO A 113 1.96 13.50 14.55
C PRO A 113 1.89 12.96 13.11
N VAL A 114 1.95 11.64 12.99
CA VAL A 114 1.81 10.91 11.73
C VAL A 114 0.75 9.84 11.93
N ALA A 115 -0.19 9.75 10.99
CA ALA A 115 -1.18 8.68 10.97
C ALA A 115 -0.58 7.43 10.34
N VAL A 116 -0.73 6.30 11.01
CA VAL A 116 -0.18 5.00 10.61
C VAL A 116 -1.32 3.99 10.59
N PRO A 117 -1.65 3.41 9.43
CA PRO A 117 -2.67 2.38 9.37
C PRO A 117 -2.32 1.18 10.26
N ILE A 118 -3.29 0.66 11.00
CA ILE A 118 -3.04 -0.44 11.94
C ILE A 118 -2.56 -1.71 11.24
N GLU A 119 -2.90 -1.89 9.97
CA GLU A 119 -2.54 -3.05 9.15
C GLU A 119 -1.05 -3.16 8.86
N VAL A 120 -0.32 -2.05 8.94
CA VAL A 120 1.14 -2.02 8.69
C VAL A 120 1.97 -2.14 9.96
N VAL A 121 1.30 -2.37 11.10
CA VAL A 121 1.93 -2.45 12.43
C VAL A 121 1.62 -3.79 13.08
N GLY A 122 2.55 -4.32 13.85
CA GLY A 122 2.35 -5.51 14.68
C GLY A 122 2.80 -5.30 16.11
N ILE A 123 2.12 -5.97 17.05
CA ILE A 123 2.53 -5.96 18.46
C ILE A 123 3.66 -6.95 18.68
N GLN A 124 4.67 -6.54 19.45
CA GLN A 124 5.84 -7.35 19.84
C GLN A 124 6.13 -7.11 21.32
N GLY A 125 5.56 -7.92 22.17
CA GLY A 125 5.67 -7.73 23.62
C GLY A 125 5.09 -6.40 24.08
N ARG A 126 5.95 -5.48 24.54
CA ARG A 126 5.56 -4.13 24.99
C ARG A 126 5.94 -3.02 23.99
N GLU A 127 6.11 -3.39 22.75
CA GLU A 127 6.51 -2.49 21.67
C GLU A 127 5.67 -2.78 20.44
N LEU A 128 5.66 -1.85 19.51
CA LEU A 128 5.07 -2.03 18.19
C LEU A 128 6.19 -2.10 17.15
N ALA A 129 6.05 -2.99 16.19
CA ALA A 129 6.95 -3.11 15.06
C ALA A 129 6.27 -2.62 13.78
N SER A 130 6.93 -1.77 13.01
CA SER A 130 6.53 -1.46 11.65
C SER A 130 6.80 -2.68 10.75
N LEU A 131 5.76 -3.19 10.09
CA LEU A 131 5.83 -4.41 9.29
C LEU A 131 5.98 -4.13 7.79
N ASP A 132 5.28 -3.14 7.28
CA ASP A 132 5.17 -2.86 5.85
C ASP A 132 5.54 -1.43 5.48
N MET A 133 5.81 -0.57 6.46
CA MET A 133 6.14 0.83 6.24
C MET A 133 7.58 1.10 6.69
N ARG A 134 8.40 1.62 5.77
CA ARG A 134 9.81 1.92 6.05
C ARG A 134 9.97 3.29 6.71
N ARG A 135 11.09 3.51 7.40
CA ARG A 135 11.43 4.81 8.03
C ARG A 135 11.31 6.00 7.07
N SER A 136 11.71 5.84 5.81
CA SER A 136 11.60 6.89 4.79
C SER A 136 10.15 7.28 4.49
N GLU A 137 9.22 6.34 4.57
CA GLU A 137 7.79 6.59 4.35
C GLU A 137 7.18 7.35 5.53
N TYR A 138 7.60 7.05 6.77
CA TYR A 138 7.25 7.87 7.94
C TYR A 138 7.80 9.29 7.82
N ALA A 139 9.03 9.44 7.31
CA ALA A 139 9.63 10.75 7.10
C ALA A 139 8.87 11.56 6.03
N ALA A 140 8.41 10.90 4.97
CA ALA A 140 7.65 11.51 3.88
C ALA A 140 6.16 11.70 4.18
N ALA A 141 5.62 10.97 5.18
CA ALA A 141 4.20 11.05 5.53
C ALA A 141 3.80 12.47 5.93
N PRO A 142 2.61 12.94 5.57
CA PRO A 142 2.14 14.26 5.97
C PRO A 142 1.96 14.34 7.49
N THR A 143 2.09 15.54 8.04
CA THR A 143 1.70 15.79 9.43
C THR A 143 0.20 15.57 9.56
N TRP A 144 -0.18 14.65 10.44
CA TRP A 144 -1.58 14.35 10.68
C TRP A 144 -2.33 15.56 11.24
N ARG A 145 -3.53 15.75 10.72
CA ARG A 145 -4.51 16.73 11.20
C ARG A 145 -5.84 16.00 11.33
N ASN A 146 -6.54 16.25 12.41
CA ASN A 146 -7.87 15.66 12.59
C ASN A 146 -8.83 16.17 11.49
N ALA A 147 -9.14 15.30 10.53
CA ALA A 147 -10.05 15.57 9.43
C ALA A 147 -11.38 14.82 9.64
N GLY A 148 -11.96 14.92 10.85
CA GLY A 148 -13.20 14.22 11.21
C GLY A 148 -12.98 12.81 11.74
N ALA A 149 -11.73 12.39 11.97
CA ALA A 149 -11.43 11.15 12.65
C ALA A 149 -11.87 11.21 14.12
N GLN A 150 -12.40 10.10 14.64
CA GLN A 150 -12.87 9.99 16.01
C GLN A 150 -11.88 9.21 16.87
N PRO A 151 -11.39 9.77 17.99
CA PRO A 151 -10.58 9.02 18.93
C PRO A 151 -11.36 7.81 19.47
N LEU A 152 -10.69 6.67 19.54
CA LEU A 152 -11.25 5.49 20.18
C LEU A 152 -11.01 5.56 21.69
N PRO A 153 -11.99 5.17 22.52
CA PRO A 153 -11.81 5.12 23.96
C PRO A 153 -10.83 4.00 24.36
N ASP A 154 -10.16 4.16 25.49
CA ASP A 154 -9.10 3.26 25.97
C ASP A 154 -9.58 1.82 26.19
N ASP A 155 -10.85 1.62 26.50
CA ASP A 155 -11.48 0.30 26.70
C ASP A 155 -11.92 -0.36 25.40
N ALA A 156 -11.90 0.33 24.28
CA ALA A 156 -12.21 -0.24 22.97
C ALA A 156 -11.24 -1.37 22.62
N ILE A 157 -11.79 -2.44 22.05
CA ILE A 157 -11.01 -3.59 21.60
C ILE A 157 -10.86 -3.52 20.08
N ILE A 158 -9.62 -3.53 19.63
CA ILE A 158 -9.27 -3.55 18.22
C ILE A 158 -8.39 -4.76 17.91
N LYS A 159 -8.27 -5.10 16.63
CA LYS A 159 -7.39 -6.19 16.19
C LYS A 159 -6.08 -5.62 15.66
N ILE A 160 -4.97 -6.18 16.11
CA ILE A 160 -3.63 -5.82 15.64
C ILE A 160 -2.85 -7.09 15.30
N ALA A 161 -2.01 -7.03 14.26
CA ALA A 161 -1.16 -8.14 13.86
C ALA A 161 -0.16 -8.51 14.97
N LEU A 162 0.22 -9.79 15.04
CA LEU A 162 1.32 -10.23 15.89
C LEU A 162 2.63 -10.17 15.09
N SER A 163 3.61 -9.41 15.58
CA SER A 163 4.97 -9.43 15.02
C SER A 163 5.71 -10.66 15.53
N ARG A 164 6.26 -11.44 14.61
CA ARG A 164 7.14 -12.59 14.92
C ARG A 164 8.54 -12.24 14.40
N ARG A 165 9.27 -11.49 15.19
CA ARG A 165 10.72 -11.31 14.97
C ARG A 165 11.50 -12.12 15.97
#